data_2ce180d4e3fa667efcca362aa9bc9c92
#
_entry.id   2ce180d4e3fa667efcca362aa9bc9c92
#
_cell.length_a   1.000
_cell.length_b   1.000
_cell.length_c   1.000
_cell.angle_alpha   90.00
_cell.angle_beta   90.00
_cell.angle_gamma   90.00
#
_symmetry.space_group_name_H-M   'P 1'
#
loop_
_entity.id
_entity.type
_entity.pdbx_description
1 polymer ?
#
loop_
_entity_poly.entity_id
_entity_poly.type
_entity_poly.pdbx_seq_one_letter_code
_entity_poly.pdbx_strand_id
1 'polypeptide(L)'
;MELVLLTLHGTTIFKNIFELQPAQFAIFNKSGFYVKKYWSLKSEPHTENFAQTCNHVEFLLEDSIKRQLVSDVPLCTFLSGGLDSSIITKYASDYCYENHLPQLDTYSIDYVDNDKNFVKSDFQPNSDNFYINLMVNKLQTNHHPVVIDTPELAEALYDAMIARDMPGMADVDSSLLLFCKYVKPTATVALTGECADEIFGGYPWFFREDALTSGTFPWSIAINERQTLLNKDIARKVDLKNYIDFRYNESLNNVEILDIDSKETAEKRKISYLTLNWFMQTLLDRSDRMAMYNGFELRVPFCDYRLAQYVWNIPWEMKALNGREKGLLRYVSRKFLPSEIVDRKKSPYPKTHNPTYLAKGKSMLSNIMSKQNAPINSLLNKEYIMNILETDGKAFTRPWFGQLMTRSTTYGLPLPS
;
A
#
# COMPACT_ATOMS: atom_id res chain seq x y z
N MET A 1 -3.44 -0.25 14.63
CA MET A 1 -3.24 -0.19 13.17
C MET A 1 -3.61 1.19 12.59
N GLU A 2 -4.74 1.81 12.90
CA GLU A 2 -5.02 3.17 12.40
C GLU A 2 -4.08 4.26 12.90
N LEU A 3 -3.54 4.11 14.11
CA LEU A 3 -2.47 4.99 14.58
C LEU A 3 -1.21 4.87 13.72
N VAL A 4 -0.96 3.71 13.14
CA VAL A 4 0.15 3.49 12.19
C VAL A 4 -0.10 4.22 10.88
N LEU A 5 -1.35 4.24 10.40
CA LEU A 5 -1.74 4.97 9.18
C LEU A 5 -1.82 6.49 9.37
N LEU A 6 -1.66 6.97 10.60
CA LEU A 6 -1.74 8.37 10.98
C LEU A 6 -0.54 8.78 11.86
N THR A 7 0.62 8.14 11.64
CA THR A 7 1.86 8.55 12.31
C THR A 7 2.18 10.00 11.94
N LEU A 8 2.42 10.81 12.94
CA LEU A 8 2.67 12.23 12.74
C LEU A 8 4.03 12.43 12.06
N HIS A 9 4.01 13.01 10.87
CA HIS A 9 5.23 13.32 10.15
C HIS A 9 6.17 14.21 10.98
N GLY A 10 7.45 13.86 10.95
CA GLY A 10 8.47 14.56 11.71
C GLY A 10 8.60 14.11 13.16
N THR A 11 7.79 13.16 13.62
CA THR A 11 7.88 12.57 14.95
C THR A 11 8.10 11.06 14.90
N THR A 12 8.65 10.50 15.97
CA THR A 12 8.78 9.05 16.13
C THR A 12 8.07 8.60 17.41
N ILE A 13 8.01 7.29 17.63
CA ILE A 13 7.52 6.72 18.90
C ILE A 13 8.49 6.96 20.07
N PHE A 14 9.72 7.36 19.78
CA PHE A 14 10.74 7.61 20.79
C PHE A 14 10.76 9.07 21.20
N LYS A 15 10.79 9.31 22.50
CA LYS A 15 10.85 10.66 23.06
C LYS A 15 12.13 11.38 22.61
N ASN A 16 12.01 12.62 22.12
CA ASN A 16 13.11 13.47 21.66
C ASN A 16 13.88 12.93 20.40
N ILE A 17 13.31 11.95 19.71
CA ILE A 17 13.80 11.53 18.39
C ILE A 17 12.79 11.99 17.36
N PHE A 18 13.26 12.69 16.35
CA PHE A 18 12.45 13.27 15.27
C PHE A 18 12.89 12.68 13.93
N GLU A 19 11.96 12.55 13.01
CA GLU A 19 12.29 12.18 11.65
C GLU A 19 12.30 13.40 10.74
N LEU A 20 13.14 13.36 9.72
CA LEU A 20 13.16 14.35 8.67
C LEU A 20 11.94 14.12 7.75
N GLN A 21 11.13 15.15 7.55
CA GLN A 21 9.94 15.01 6.70
C GLN A 21 10.33 14.82 5.23
N PRO A 22 9.47 14.20 4.42
CA PRO A 22 9.66 14.10 2.98
C PRO A 22 9.98 15.45 2.34
N ALA A 23 10.88 15.43 1.35
CA ALA A 23 11.36 16.62 0.65
C ALA A 23 12.05 17.67 1.53
N GLN A 24 12.59 17.26 2.67
CA GLN A 24 13.46 18.07 3.50
C GLN A 24 14.89 17.55 3.48
N PHE A 25 15.84 18.44 3.73
CA PHE A 25 17.21 18.08 4.08
C PHE A 25 17.66 18.84 5.32
N ALA A 26 18.55 18.22 6.07
CA ALA A 26 19.15 18.82 7.26
C ALA A 26 20.64 19.12 7.02
N ILE A 27 21.11 20.26 7.55
CA ILE A 27 22.52 20.62 7.60
C ILE A 27 22.91 20.78 9.06
N PHE A 28 23.92 20.03 9.49
CA PHE A 28 24.56 20.19 10.79
C PHE A 28 26.01 20.66 10.60
N ASN A 29 26.34 21.79 11.20
CA ASN A 29 27.67 22.37 11.16
C ASN A 29 27.98 23.18 12.45
N LYS A 30 29.13 23.88 12.46
CA LYS A 30 29.53 24.69 13.63
C LYS A 30 28.56 25.83 13.96
N SER A 31 27.72 26.26 13.01
CA SER A 31 26.73 27.32 13.19
C SER A 31 25.37 26.79 13.71
N GLY A 32 25.18 25.47 13.78
CA GLY A 32 23.96 24.85 14.29
C GLY A 32 23.36 23.78 13.38
N PHE A 33 22.08 23.47 13.66
CA PHE A 33 21.27 22.51 12.94
C PHE A 33 20.16 23.25 12.18
N TYR A 34 20.06 23.01 10.87
CA TYR A 34 19.11 23.69 9.98
C TYR A 34 18.38 22.64 9.13
N VAL A 35 17.05 22.76 9.05
CA VAL A 35 16.20 21.96 8.17
C VAL A 35 15.62 22.85 7.07
N LYS A 36 15.69 22.39 5.82
CA LYS A 36 15.10 23.08 4.67
C LYS A 36 14.25 22.12 3.84
N LYS A 37 13.12 22.61 3.38
CA LYS A 37 12.29 21.95 2.38
C LYS A 37 12.79 22.33 0.99
N TYR A 38 13.10 21.32 0.15
CA TYR A 38 13.62 21.55 -1.21
C TYR A 38 12.57 21.32 -2.30
N TRP A 39 11.49 20.63 -1.97
CA TRP A 39 10.39 20.34 -2.90
C TRP A 39 9.05 20.34 -2.19
N SER A 40 8.00 20.66 -2.92
CA SER A 40 6.61 20.47 -2.50
C SER A 40 5.74 20.24 -3.73
N LEU A 41 4.73 19.41 -3.56
CA LEU A 41 3.71 19.22 -4.58
C LEU A 41 2.97 20.54 -4.84
N LYS A 42 2.83 20.92 -6.12
CA LYS A 42 2.20 22.18 -6.54
C LYS A 42 1.00 21.92 -7.42
N SER A 43 -0.09 22.61 -7.14
CA SER A 43 -1.25 22.62 -8.02
C SER A 43 -1.04 23.63 -9.15
N GLU A 44 -1.11 23.15 -10.40
CA GLU A 44 -0.93 23.95 -11.62
C GLU A 44 -2.00 23.53 -12.65
N PRO A 45 -2.44 24.45 -13.52
CA PRO A 45 -3.34 24.10 -14.62
C PRO A 45 -2.72 23.06 -15.55
N HIS A 46 -3.48 22.03 -15.88
CA HIS A 46 -3.07 21.05 -16.90
C HIS A 46 -3.41 21.61 -18.30
N THR A 47 -2.40 21.74 -19.16
CA THR A 47 -2.55 22.38 -20.48
C THR A 47 -2.42 21.41 -21.65
N GLU A 48 -1.98 20.19 -21.41
CA GLU A 48 -1.80 19.18 -22.46
C GLU A 48 -3.13 18.48 -22.81
N ASN A 49 -3.31 18.18 -24.09
CA ASN A 49 -4.42 17.33 -24.53
C ASN A 49 -4.17 15.86 -24.14
N PHE A 50 -5.20 15.03 -24.25
CA PHE A 50 -5.14 13.62 -23.85
C PHE A 50 -3.98 12.82 -24.47
N ALA A 51 -3.70 13.02 -25.77
CA ALA A 51 -2.62 12.32 -26.45
C ALA A 51 -1.23 12.74 -25.94
N GLN A 52 -1.05 14.04 -25.74
CA GLN A 52 0.18 14.59 -25.13
C GLN A 52 0.36 14.09 -23.71
N THR A 53 -0.71 14.10 -22.91
CA THR A 53 -0.71 13.57 -21.53
C THR A 53 -0.30 12.11 -21.49
N CYS A 54 -0.84 11.27 -22.37
CA CYS A 54 -0.46 9.85 -22.45
C CYS A 54 1.03 9.66 -22.76
N ASN A 55 1.56 10.41 -23.74
CA ASN A 55 2.96 10.32 -24.13
C ASN A 55 3.89 10.81 -23.02
N HIS A 56 3.50 11.88 -22.30
CA HIS A 56 4.29 12.42 -21.19
C HIS A 56 4.30 11.46 -19.99
N VAL A 57 3.17 10.87 -19.64
CA VAL A 57 3.11 9.82 -18.59
C VAL A 57 3.98 8.64 -18.96
N GLU A 58 3.89 8.14 -20.19
CA GLU A 58 4.70 7.03 -20.69
C GLU A 58 6.19 7.34 -20.57
N PHE A 59 6.60 8.52 -21.04
CA PHE A 59 8.00 8.97 -20.95
C PHE A 59 8.51 9.07 -19.50
N LEU A 60 7.77 9.73 -18.62
CA LEU A 60 8.17 9.87 -17.21
C LEU A 60 8.27 8.52 -16.50
N LEU A 61 7.36 7.62 -16.80
CA LEU A 61 7.33 6.29 -16.20
C LEU A 61 8.50 5.44 -16.67
N GLU A 62 8.76 5.41 -17.98
CA GLU A 62 9.90 4.69 -18.55
C GLU A 62 11.24 5.25 -18.03
N ASP A 63 11.40 6.57 -18.04
CA ASP A 63 12.62 7.23 -17.53
C ASP A 63 12.84 6.95 -16.04
N SER A 64 11.79 7.00 -15.23
CA SER A 64 11.87 6.68 -13.80
C SER A 64 12.30 5.23 -13.58
N ILE A 65 11.72 4.28 -14.31
CA ILE A 65 12.08 2.86 -14.20
C ILE A 65 13.55 2.66 -14.63
N LYS A 66 13.95 3.17 -15.80
CA LYS A 66 15.32 3.02 -16.32
C LYS A 66 16.37 3.61 -15.36
N ARG A 67 16.10 4.75 -14.75
CA ARG A 67 17.01 5.35 -13.74
C ARG A 67 17.17 4.48 -12.50
N GLN A 68 16.13 3.78 -12.09
CA GLN A 68 16.15 2.93 -10.91
C GLN A 68 16.68 1.50 -11.18
N LEU A 69 16.96 1.16 -12.45
CA LEU A 69 17.63 -0.09 -12.82
C LEU A 69 19.16 -0.03 -12.67
N VAL A 70 19.74 1.15 -12.49
CA VAL A 70 21.18 1.30 -12.24
C VAL A 70 21.53 0.71 -10.87
N SER A 71 22.36 -0.34 -10.86
CA SER A 71 22.72 -1.06 -9.63
C SER A 71 24.08 -1.75 -9.79
N ASP A 72 24.89 -1.72 -8.72
CA ASP A 72 26.15 -2.44 -8.64
C ASP A 72 25.98 -3.85 -8.04
N VAL A 73 24.75 -4.23 -7.70
CA VAL A 73 24.39 -5.51 -7.10
C VAL A 73 23.25 -6.17 -7.87
N PRO A 74 23.04 -7.50 -7.72
CA PRO A 74 21.94 -8.19 -8.39
C PRO A 74 20.59 -7.55 -8.08
N LEU A 75 19.82 -7.30 -9.15
CA LEU A 75 18.54 -6.64 -9.13
C LEU A 75 17.46 -7.54 -9.74
N CYS A 76 16.26 -7.47 -9.18
CA CYS A 76 15.08 -8.19 -9.69
C CYS A 76 13.83 -7.28 -9.72
N THR A 77 12.69 -7.82 -10.15
CA THR A 77 11.38 -7.16 -9.98
C THR A 77 10.40 -8.06 -9.25
N PHE A 78 9.49 -7.46 -8.48
CA PHE A 78 8.35 -8.17 -7.90
C PHE A 78 7.19 -8.18 -8.87
N LEU A 79 6.75 -9.38 -9.27
CA LEU A 79 5.72 -9.59 -10.28
C LEU A 79 4.49 -10.26 -9.67
N SER A 80 3.43 -9.50 -9.45
CA SER A 80 2.14 -9.99 -8.95
C SER A 80 1.11 -10.29 -10.06
N GLY A 81 1.47 -10.07 -11.33
CA GLY A 81 0.53 -10.13 -12.44
C GLY A 81 -0.53 -9.02 -12.42
N GLY A 82 -0.39 -8.02 -11.55
CA GLY A 82 -1.16 -6.77 -11.58
C GLY A 82 -0.62 -5.79 -12.61
N LEU A 83 -1.41 -4.76 -12.94
CA LEU A 83 -1.03 -3.74 -13.93
C LEU A 83 0.34 -3.12 -13.62
N ASP A 84 0.51 -2.65 -12.39
CA ASP A 84 1.65 -1.84 -11.96
C ASP A 84 2.97 -2.63 -12.01
N SER A 85 2.98 -3.83 -11.39
CA SER A 85 4.14 -4.73 -11.41
C SER A 85 4.48 -5.20 -12.82
N SER A 86 3.47 -5.39 -13.67
CA SER A 86 3.66 -5.80 -15.07
C SER A 86 4.30 -4.68 -15.89
N ILE A 87 3.95 -3.42 -15.67
CA ILE A 87 4.59 -2.26 -16.30
C ILE A 87 6.05 -2.18 -15.90
N ILE A 88 6.36 -2.26 -14.61
CA ILE A 88 7.74 -2.25 -14.10
C ILE A 88 8.56 -3.36 -14.74
N THR A 89 8.05 -4.60 -14.68
CA THR A 89 8.74 -5.78 -15.21
C THR A 89 8.98 -5.68 -16.72
N LYS A 90 7.99 -5.13 -17.46
CA LYS A 90 8.12 -4.93 -18.92
C LYS A 90 9.28 -4.00 -19.26
N TYR A 91 9.33 -2.81 -18.67
CA TYR A 91 10.40 -1.85 -18.95
C TYR A 91 11.77 -2.34 -18.42
N ALA A 92 11.79 -3.06 -17.30
CA ALA A 92 13.00 -3.66 -16.77
C ALA A 92 13.52 -4.79 -17.68
N SER A 93 12.63 -5.62 -18.23
CA SER A 93 13.00 -6.69 -19.18
C SER A 93 13.52 -6.11 -20.50
N ASP A 94 12.88 -5.07 -21.04
CA ASP A 94 13.37 -4.37 -22.23
C ASP A 94 14.76 -3.77 -22.00
N TYR A 95 14.95 -3.10 -20.85
CA TYR A 95 16.25 -2.54 -20.50
C TYR A 95 17.34 -3.60 -20.45
N CYS A 96 17.08 -4.76 -19.86
CA CYS A 96 18.03 -5.87 -19.85
C CYS A 96 18.34 -6.33 -21.28
N TYR A 97 17.34 -6.49 -22.12
CA TYR A 97 17.50 -6.89 -23.52
C TYR A 97 18.31 -5.87 -24.34
N GLU A 98 17.92 -4.59 -24.28
CA GLU A 98 18.57 -3.48 -24.99
C GLU A 98 20.05 -3.30 -24.62
N ASN A 99 20.39 -3.59 -23.35
CA ASN A 99 21.75 -3.45 -22.82
C ASN A 99 22.54 -4.75 -22.78
N HIS A 100 22.03 -5.82 -23.37
CA HIS A 100 22.68 -7.15 -23.40
C HIS A 100 23.00 -7.69 -22.00
N LEU A 101 22.16 -7.38 -21.01
CA LEU A 101 22.26 -7.88 -19.66
C LEU A 101 21.67 -9.31 -19.56
N PRO A 102 21.96 -10.04 -18.48
CA PRO A 102 21.28 -11.31 -18.21
C PRO A 102 19.76 -11.14 -18.19
N GLN A 103 19.06 -12.25 -18.46
CA GLN A 103 17.60 -12.32 -18.36
C GLN A 103 17.16 -11.84 -16.96
N LEU A 104 16.12 -11.02 -16.94
CA LEU A 104 15.60 -10.41 -15.70
C LEU A 104 15.04 -11.48 -14.77
N ASP A 105 15.52 -11.49 -13.52
CA ASP A 105 14.91 -12.27 -12.46
C ASP A 105 13.63 -11.59 -11.94
N THR A 106 12.56 -12.36 -11.82
CA THR A 106 11.28 -11.89 -11.27
C THR A 106 10.83 -12.79 -10.13
N TYR A 107 10.23 -12.20 -9.11
CA TYR A 107 9.76 -12.93 -7.93
C TYR A 107 8.28 -12.66 -7.68
N SER A 108 7.56 -13.70 -7.30
CA SER A 108 6.17 -13.60 -6.79
C SER A 108 6.03 -14.31 -5.45
N ILE A 109 5.02 -13.90 -4.69
CA ILE A 109 4.69 -14.51 -3.41
C ILE A 109 3.39 -15.30 -3.51
N ASP A 110 3.36 -16.46 -2.89
CA ASP A 110 2.16 -17.27 -2.65
C ASP A 110 2.27 -17.97 -1.28
N TYR A 111 1.25 -18.71 -0.88
CA TYR A 111 1.20 -19.38 0.40
C TYR A 111 0.85 -20.85 0.23
N VAL A 112 1.37 -21.70 1.12
CA VAL A 112 1.11 -23.15 1.12
C VAL A 112 -0.39 -23.42 1.13
N ASP A 113 -0.83 -24.30 0.23
CA ASP A 113 -2.23 -24.69 0.03
C ASP A 113 -3.19 -23.54 -0.33
N ASN A 114 -2.67 -22.41 -0.81
CA ASN A 114 -3.51 -21.25 -1.13
C ASN A 114 -4.46 -21.56 -2.29
N ASP A 115 -4.02 -22.35 -3.27
CA ASP A 115 -4.84 -22.82 -4.39
C ASP A 115 -6.05 -23.67 -3.95
N LYS A 116 -5.86 -24.50 -2.91
CA LYS A 116 -6.92 -25.37 -2.34
C LYS A 116 -7.92 -24.59 -1.49
N ASN A 117 -7.46 -23.52 -0.84
CA ASN A 117 -8.26 -22.73 0.09
C ASN A 117 -8.77 -21.41 -0.54
N PHE A 118 -8.40 -21.12 -1.79
CA PHE A 118 -8.77 -19.87 -2.46
C PHE A 118 -10.28 -19.72 -2.58
N VAL A 119 -10.80 -18.65 -2.00
CA VAL A 119 -12.22 -18.27 -2.12
C VAL A 119 -12.31 -17.07 -3.03
N LYS A 120 -12.95 -17.27 -4.19
CA LYS A 120 -13.23 -16.18 -5.13
C LYS A 120 -14.08 -15.10 -4.47
N SER A 121 -13.76 -13.86 -4.76
CA SER A 121 -14.55 -12.70 -4.34
C SER A 121 -14.71 -11.73 -5.52
N ASP A 122 -15.65 -10.80 -5.41
CA ASP A 122 -15.81 -9.75 -6.43
C ASP A 122 -14.55 -8.89 -6.59
N PHE A 123 -13.73 -8.84 -5.54
CA PHE A 123 -12.49 -8.09 -5.51
C PHE A 123 -11.29 -8.90 -6.04
N GLN A 124 -11.29 -10.22 -5.85
CA GLN A 124 -10.28 -11.15 -6.35
C GLN A 124 -10.95 -12.35 -7.01
N PRO A 125 -11.41 -12.20 -8.28
CA PRO A 125 -12.16 -13.26 -8.98
C PRO A 125 -11.30 -14.42 -9.42
N ASN A 126 -9.98 -14.21 -9.58
CA ASN A 126 -9.01 -15.20 -10.06
C ASN A 126 -7.73 -15.18 -9.22
N SER A 127 -7.04 -16.31 -9.19
CA SER A 127 -5.68 -16.43 -8.63
C SER A 127 -4.70 -15.55 -9.41
N ASP A 128 -3.67 -15.05 -8.74
CA ASP A 128 -2.61 -14.24 -9.33
C ASP A 128 -1.73 -15.04 -10.31
N ASN A 129 -1.59 -16.34 -10.08
CA ASN A 129 -0.72 -17.25 -10.84
C ASN A 129 -0.98 -17.24 -12.35
N PHE A 130 -2.24 -17.15 -12.77
CA PHE A 130 -2.58 -17.03 -14.19
C PHE A 130 -1.93 -15.81 -14.84
N TYR A 131 -2.04 -14.65 -14.20
CA TYR A 131 -1.52 -13.39 -14.71
C TYR A 131 0.00 -13.31 -14.63
N ILE A 132 0.59 -13.87 -13.58
CA ILE A 132 2.04 -13.99 -13.42
C ILE A 132 2.60 -14.81 -14.58
N ASN A 133 2.09 -16.01 -14.82
CA ASN A 133 2.52 -16.89 -15.91
C ASN A 133 2.36 -16.25 -17.29
N LEU A 134 1.28 -15.51 -17.51
CA LEU A 134 1.06 -14.76 -18.74
C LEU A 134 2.19 -13.75 -19.00
N MET A 135 2.58 -13.01 -17.97
CA MET A 135 3.67 -12.02 -18.07
C MET A 135 5.04 -12.68 -18.20
N VAL A 136 5.32 -13.72 -17.42
CA VAL A 136 6.57 -14.50 -17.51
C VAL A 136 6.76 -15.04 -18.92
N ASN A 137 5.72 -15.66 -19.50
CA ASN A 137 5.78 -16.20 -20.87
C ASN A 137 5.94 -15.09 -21.92
N LYS A 138 5.28 -13.94 -21.75
CA LYS A 138 5.40 -12.83 -22.69
C LYS A 138 6.78 -12.18 -22.67
N LEU A 139 7.33 -11.96 -21.47
CA LEU A 139 8.59 -11.23 -21.29
C LEU A 139 9.80 -12.16 -21.21
N GLN A 140 9.58 -13.49 -21.18
CA GLN A 140 10.64 -14.50 -21.06
C GLN A 140 11.58 -14.21 -19.87
N THR A 141 11.00 -13.87 -18.69
CA THR A 141 11.76 -13.61 -17.47
C THR A 141 12.13 -14.92 -16.75
N ASN A 142 13.21 -14.89 -15.99
CA ASN A 142 13.57 -15.98 -15.09
C ASN A 142 12.75 -15.84 -13.80
N HIS A 143 11.66 -16.62 -13.68
CA HIS A 143 10.69 -16.44 -12.60
C HIS A 143 10.88 -17.38 -11.43
N HIS A 144 10.86 -16.83 -10.22
CA HIS A 144 11.03 -17.53 -8.96
C HIS A 144 9.80 -17.35 -8.05
N PRO A 145 8.89 -18.31 -7.95
CA PRO A 145 7.80 -18.26 -7.00
C PRO A 145 8.32 -18.53 -5.58
N VAL A 146 7.99 -17.66 -4.64
CA VAL A 146 8.25 -17.83 -3.21
C VAL A 146 6.96 -18.26 -2.53
N VAL A 147 6.96 -19.43 -1.92
CA VAL A 147 5.78 -19.99 -1.22
C VAL A 147 6.05 -19.98 0.28
N ILE A 148 5.25 -19.22 1.03
CA ILE A 148 5.41 -19.04 2.48
C ILE A 148 4.45 -19.99 3.22
N ASP A 149 4.97 -20.69 4.24
CA ASP A 149 4.14 -21.50 5.10
C ASP A 149 3.41 -20.66 6.16
N THR A 150 2.21 -21.05 6.48
CA THR A 150 1.32 -20.32 7.39
C THR A 150 1.84 -20.23 8.83
N PRO A 151 2.45 -21.27 9.44
CA PRO A 151 3.09 -21.15 10.75
C PRO A 151 4.20 -20.12 10.76
N GLU A 152 5.08 -20.13 9.76
CA GLU A 152 6.18 -19.17 9.63
C GLU A 152 5.64 -17.74 9.48
N LEU A 153 4.59 -17.54 8.67
CA LEU A 153 3.94 -16.24 8.51
C LEU A 153 3.45 -15.67 9.85
N ALA A 154 2.86 -16.50 10.70
CA ALA A 154 2.38 -16.08 12.01
C ALA A 154 3.52 -15.80 13.00
N GLU A 155 4.60 -16.58 12.97
CA GLU A 155 5.78 -16.37 13.82
C GLU A 155 6.54 -15.09 13.46
N ALA A 156 6.62 -14.77 12.18
CA ALA A 156 7.24 -13.54 11.68
C ALA A 156 6.51 -12.24 12.06
N LEU A 157 5.32 -12.30 12.66
CA LEU A 157 4.64 -11.12 13.22
C LEU A 157 5.50 -10.40 14.28
N TYR A 158 6.27 -11.15 15.05
CA TYR A 158 7.16 -10.57 16.06
C TYR A 158 8.34 -9.83 15.41
N ASP A 159 8.99 -10.44 14.43
CA ASP A 159 10.09 -9.82 13.69
C ASP A 159 9.62 -8.57 12.92
N ALA A 160 8.43 -8.64 12.33
CA ALA A 160 7.83 -7.49 11.64
C ALA A 160 7.55 -6.31 12.60
N MET A 161 7.13 -6.59 13.83
CA MET A 161 6.97 -5.58 14.87
C MET A 161 8.32 -4.96 15.28
N ILE A 162 9.37 -5.78 15.44
CA ILE A 162 10.73 -5.29 15.73
C ILE A 162 11.25 -4.44 14.58
N ALA A 163 11.13 -4.91 13.34
CA ALA A 163 11.59 -4.19 12.16
C ALA A 163 10.96 -2.79 12.04
N ARG A 164 9.74 -2.65 12.55
CA ARG A 164 8.98 -1.40 12.49
C ARG A 164 9.05 -0.56 13.75
N ASP A 165 9.63 -1.06 14.83
CA ASP A 165 9.61 -0.48 16.19
C ASP A 165 8.20 -0.36 16.80
N MET A 166 7.16 -0.81 16.12
CA MET A 166 5.77 -0.74 16.57
C MET A 166 4.89 -1.79 15.87
N PRO A 167 3.69 -2.09 16.41
CA PRO A 167 2.71 -2.89 15.69
C PRO A 167 2.35 -2.25 14.34
N GLY A 168 2.35 -3.05 13.27
CA GLY A 168 2.09 -2.63 11.91
C GLY A 168 0.82 -3.24 11.30
N MET A 169 0.93 -3.67 10.04
CA MET A 169 -0.18 -4.19 9.23
C MET A 169 -0.31 -5.73 9.31
N ALA A 170 0.05 -6.31 10.44
CA ALA A 170 -0.07 -7.74 10.74
C ALA A 170 0.56 -8.65 9.67
N ASP A 171 -0.24 -9.57 9.10
CA ASP A 171 0.20 -10.55 8.10
C ASP A 171 0.77 -9.91 6.82
N VAL A 172 0.35 -8.70 6.48
CA VAL A 172 0.87 -7.97 5.32
C VAL A 172 2.33 -7.58 5.53
N ASP A 173 2.70 -7.17 6.76
CA ASP A 173 4.07 -6.84 7.12
C ASP A 173 4.95 -8.09 7.22
N SER A 174 4.52 -9.11 7.97
CA SER A 174 5.27 -10.36 8.13
C SER A 174 5.47 -11.10 6.80
N SER A 175 4.48 -11.04 5.92
CA SER A 175 4.55 -11.58 4.57
C SER A 175 5.66 -10.92 3.74
N LEU A 176 5.70 -9.57 3.71
CA LEU A 176 6.72 -8.85 2.96
C LEU A 176 8.12 -9.07 3.57
N LEU A 177 8.23 -9.10 4.89
CA LEU A 177 9.49 -9.39 5.58
C LEU A 177 10.04 -10.75 5.18
N LEU A 178 9.23 -11.80 5.21
CA LEU A 178 9.63 -13.14 4.79
C LEU A 178 9.95 -13.21 3.29
N PHE A 179 9.14 -12.57 2.46
CA PHE A 179 9.39 -12.50 1.02
C PHE A 179 10.76 -11.91 0.72
N CYS A 180 11.10 -10.78 1.32
CA CYS A 180 12.42 -10.16 1.18
C CYS A 180 13.54 -11.06 1.72
N LYS A 181 13.33 -11.76 2.84
CA LYS A 181 14.26 -12.74 3.40
C LYS A 181 14.57 -13.86 2.40
N TYR A 182 13.56 -14.38 1.71
CA TYR A 182 13.75 -15.46 0.73
C TYR A 182 14.37 -14.99 -0.60
N VAL A 183 14.14 -13.75 -1.00
CA VAL A 183 14.73 -13.16 -2.22
C VAL A 183 16.19 -12.73 -1.99
N LYS A 184 16.54 -12.29 -0.77
CA LYS A 184 17.86 -11.72 -0.43
C LYS A 184 19.07 -12.58 -0.85
N PRO A 185 19.06 -13.92 -0.77
CA PRO A 185 20.21 -14.73 -1.19
C PRO A 185 20.58 -14.58 -2.68
N THR A 186 19.66 -14.17 -3.53
CA THR A 186 19.82 -14.10 -4.98
C THR A 186 19.82 -12.67 -5.53
N ALA A 187 19.14 -11.75 -4.88
CA ALA A 187 19.10 -10.34 -5.25
C ALA A 187 19.22 -9.44 -4.01
N THR A 188 19.70 -8.22 -4.19
CA THR A 188 19.83 -7.24 -3.11
C THR A 188 18.87 -6.06 -3.30
N VAL A 189 18.40 -5.86 -4.53
CA VAL A 189 17.51 -4.77 -4.92
C VAL A 189 16.31 -5.34 -5.69
N ALA A 190 15.12 -4.81 -5.44
CA ALA A 190 13.96 -5.07 -6.30
C ALA A 190 13.23 -3.78 -6.65
N LEU A 191 12.68 -3.73 -7.88
CA LEU A 191 11.70 -2.72 -8.26
C LEU A 191 10.29 -3.26 -8.00
N THR A 192 9.43 -2.42 -7.43
CA THR A 192 8.02 -2.77 -7.10
C THR A 192 7.04 -1.80 -7.74
N GLY A 193 5.80 -2.25 -7.94
CA GLY A 193 4.70 -1.43 -8.47
C GLY A 193 3.99 -0.58 -7.43
N GLU A 194 4.53 -0.43 -6.23
CA GLU A 194 3.94 0.43 -5.18
C GLU A 194 3.87 1.89 -5.62
N CYS A 195 3.00 2.67 -5.00
CA CYS A 195 2.66 4.06 -5.29
C CYS A 195 1.80 4.29 -6.55
N ALA A 196 1.63 3.33 -7.42
CA ALA A 196 0.79 3.50 -8.62
C ALA A 196 -0.68 3.77 -8.29
N ASP A 197 -1.22 3.08 -7.29
CA ASP A 197 -2.62 3.26 -6.85
C ASP A 197 -2.85 4.63 -6.21
N GLU A 198 -1.89 5.12 -5.45
CA GLU A 198 -1.93 6.40 -4.77
C GLU A 198 -1.89 7.56 -5.76
N ILE A 199 -1.03 7.47 -6.76
CA ILE A 199 -0.77 8.53 -7.73
C ILE A 199 -1.84 8.57 -8.81
N PHE A 200 -2.26 7.41 -9.32
CA PHE A 200 -3.22 7.29 -10.43
C PHE A 200 -4.67 7.02 -9.98
N GLY A 201 -4.96 7.04 -8.69
CA GLY A 201 -6.33 6.83 -8.20
C GLY A 201 -6.83 5.39 -8.34
N GLY A 202 -6.04 4.42 -7.86
CA GLY A 202 -6.34 2.99 -7.98
C GLY A 202 -7.25 2.42 -6.89
N TYR A 203 -7.55 3.17 -5.83
CA TYR A 203 -8.32 2.68 -4.71
C TYR A 203 -9.82 2.90 -4.86
N PRO A 204 -10.66 2.00 -4.30
CA PRO A 204 -12.13 2.14 -4.34
C PRO A 204 -12.66 3.43 -3.74
N TRP A 205 -12.01 4.02 -2.75
CA TRP A 205 -12.45 5.27 -2.13
C TRP A 205 -12.42 6.48 -3.05
N PHE A 206 -11.71 6.42 -4.18
CA PHE A 206 -11.80 7.44 -5.20
C PHE A 206 -13.13 7.44 -5.98
N PHE A 207 -13.90 6.34 -5.91
CA PHE A 207 -15.10 6.11 -6.71
C PHE A 207 -16.36 5.95 -5.86
N ARG A 208 -16.22 5.85 -4.54
CA ARG A 208 -17.33 5.59 -3.62
C ARG A 208 -17.79 6.86 -2.94
N GLU A 209 -19.06 7.18 -3.09
CA GLU A 209 -19.69 8.37 -2.51
C GLU A 209 -19.59 8.39 -0.98
N ASP A 210 -19.80 7.25 -0.32
CA ASP A 210 -19.69 7.15 1.14
C ASP A 210 -18.28 7.44 1.66
N ALA A 211 -17.24 7.18 0.87
CA ALA A 211 -15.87 7.53 1.22
C ALA A 211 -15.57 9.01 0.95
N LEU A 212 -16.07 9.53 -0.16
CA LEU A 212 -15.87 10.93 -0.56
C LEU A 212 -16.59 11.92 0.38
N THR A 213 -17.74 11.52 0.92
CA THR A 213 -18.58 12.35 1.81
C THR A 213 -18.42 12.04 3.29
N SER A 214 -17.51 11.14 3.66
CA SER A 214 -17.35 10.66 5.05
C SER A 214 -16.93 11.74 6.06
N GLY A 215 -16.30 12.82 5.60
CA GLY A 215 -15.75 13.87 6.48
C GLY A 215 -14.56 13.41 7.33
N THR A 216 -13.92 12.31 6.94
CA THR A 216 -12.74 11.74 7.59
C THR A 216 -11.83 11.05 6.56
N PHE A 217 -10.67 10.55 6.99
CA PHE A 217 -9.84 9.74 6.11
C PHE A 217 -10.60 8.51 5.60
N PRO A 218 -10.55 8.20 4.30
CA PRO A 218 -11.32 7.08 3.71
C PRO A 218 -11.08 5.72 4.38
N TRP A 219 -9.90 5.51 4.95
CA TRP A 219 -9.52 4.29 5.68
C TRP A 219 -9.86 4.33 7.17
N SER A 220 -10.33 5.45 7.70
CA SER A 220 -10.66 5.64 9.12
C SER A 220 -12.16 5.70 9.44
N ILE A 221 -13.03 5.37 8.48
CA ILE A 221 -14.49 5.43 8.63
C ILE A 221 -15.00 4.59 9.83
N ALA A 222 -14.29 3.48 10.14
CA ALA A 222 -14.66 2.56 11.22
C ALA A 222 -14.01 2.88 12.58
N ILE A 223 -13.53 4.10 12.81
CA ILE A 223 -12.76 4.43 14.01
C ILE A 223 -13.54 4.18 15.31
N ASN A 224 -14.84 4.47 15.32
CA ASN A 224 -15.68 4.28 16.51
C ASN A 224 -15.75 2.80 16.94
N GLU A 225 -15.90 1.89 15.98
CA GLU A 225 -15.89 0.45 16.28
C GLU A 225 -14.51 -0.03 16.74
N ARG A 226 -13.45 0.50 16.18
CA ARG A 226 -12.09 0.16 16.59
C ARG A 226 -11.75 0.68 17.98
N GLN A 227 -12.28 1.81 18.35
CA GLN A 227 -12.11 2.36 19.70
C GLN A 227 -12.71 1.42 20.76
N THR A 228 -13.72 0.59 20.43
CA THR A 228 -14.28 -0.43 21.33
C THR A 228 -13.31 -1.54 21.72
N LEU A 229 -12.22 -1.74 20.95
CA LEU A 229 -11.13 -2.64 21.30
C LEU A 229 -10.35 -2.16 22.51
N LEU A 230 -10.36 -0.87 22.79
CA LEU A 230 -9.63 -0.28 23.91
C LEU A 230 -10.44 -0.35 25.21
N ASN A 231 -9.73 -0.45 26.32
CA ASN A 231 -10.31 -0.19 27.63
C ASN A 231 -10.92 1.22 27.67
N LYS A 232 -12.05 1.39 28.37
CA LYS A 232 -12.80 2.66 28.43
C LYS A 232 -11.97 3.85 28.90
N ASP A 233 -11.05 3.63 29.86
CA ASP A 233 -10.21 4.70 30.38
C ASP A 233 -9.13 5.11 29.38
N ILE A 234 -8.56 4.14 28.67
CA ILE A 234 -7.62 4.38 27.57
C ILE A 234 -8.32 5.06 26.41
N ALA A 235 -9.50 4.57 26.00
CA ALA A 235 -10.29 5.17 24.93
C ALA A 235 -10.57 6.66 25.18
N ARG A 236 -10.95 7.02 26.43
CA ARG A 236 -11.17 8.42 26.82
C ARG A 236 -9.88 9.27 26.83
N LYS A 237 -8.75 8.69 27.25
CA LYS A 237 -7.47 9.41 27.29
C LYS A 237 -6.87 9.67 25.92
N VAL A 238 -6.99 8.70 25.01
CA VAL A 238 -6.40 8.77 23.68
C VAL A 238 -7.28 9.57 22.71
N ASP A 239 -8.61 9.52 22.89
CA ASP A 239 -9.61 10.22 22.07
C ASP A 239 -9.30 10.15 20.57
N LEU A 240 -9.24 8.93 20.05
CA LEU A 240 -8.83 8.65 18.67
C LEU A 240 -9.64 9.42 17.63
N LYS A 241 -10.96 9.59 17.89
CA LYS A 241 -11.82 10.29 16.95
C LYS A 241 -11.42 11.76 16.81
N ASN A 242 -11.25 12.48 17.92
CA ASN A 242 -10.85 13.88 17.88
C ASN A 242 -9.44 14.05 17.28
N TYR A 243 -8.52 13.13 17.55
CA TYR A 243 -7.21 13.13 16.91
C TYR A 243 -7.31 13.00 15.39
N ILE A 244 -8.11 12.05 14.89
CA ILE A 244 -8.31 11.81 13.47
C ILE A 244 -8.99 13.01 12.81
N ASP A 245 -10.05 13.54 13.40
CA ASP A 245 -10.78 14.71 12.89
C ASP A 245 -9.83 15.94 12.81
N PHE A 246 -9.01 16.15 13.83
CA PHE A 246 -8.01 17.21 13.83
C PHE A 246 -7.01 17.06 12.69
N ARG A 247 -6.42 15.86 12.50
CA ARG A 247 -5.44 15.58 11.43
C ARG A 247 -6.06 15.67 10.03
N TYR A 248 -7.28 15.22 9.88
CA TYR A 248 -8.02 15.34 8.64
C TYR A 248 -8.19 16.82 8.24
N ASN A 249 -8.72 17.63 9.14
CA ASN A 249 -8.96 19.05 8.89
C ASN A 249 -7.64 19.83 8.67
N GLU A 250 -6.61 19.57 9.48
CA GLU A 250 -5.27 20.14 9.29
C GLU A 250 -4.72 19.81 7.90
N SER A 251 -4.89 18.57 7.45
CA SER A 251 -4.42 18.14 6.12
C SER A 251 -5.16 18.85 5.01
N LEU A 252 -6.49 19.00 5.11
CA LEU A 252 -7.28 19.67 4.09
C LEU A 252 -6.93 21.16 3.93
N ASN A 253 -6.50 21.83 5.01
CA ASN A 253 -6.04 23.22 4.95
C ASN A 253 -4.76 23.41 4.14
N ASN A 254 -4.02 22.34 3.88
CA ASN A 254 -2.79 22.36 3.08
C ASN A 254 -3.01 21.98 1.60
N VAL A 255 -4.26 21.68 1.21
CA VAL A 255 -4.58 21.32 -0.17
C VAL A 255 -4.78 22.58 -0.99
N GLU A 256 -3.91 22.77 -1.96
CA GLU A 256 -4.04 23.88 -2.92
C GLU A 256 -5.08 23.49 -4.00
N ILE A 257 -6.26 24.14 -3.95
CA ILE A 257 -7.33 24.02 -4.94
C ILE A 257 -7.21 25.18 -5.92
N LEU A 258 -7.31 24.89 -7.20
CA LEU A 258 -7.28 25.91 -8.24
C LEU A 258 -8.68 26.50 -8.50
N ASP A 259 -8.76 27.78 -8.86
CA ASP A 259 -10.03 28.44 -9.20
C ASP A 259 -10.73 27.79 -10.40
N ILE A 260 -9.96 27.11 -11.26
CA ILE A 260 -10.47 26.38 -12.42
C ILE A 260 -10.96 24.96 -12.09
N ASP A 261 -10.65 24.44 -10.89
CA ASP A 261 -11.08 23.10 -10.50
C ASP A 261 -12.60 23.04 -10.38
N SER A 262 -13.23 22.08 -11.06
CA SER A 262 -14.63 21.74 -10.79
C SER A 262 -14.78 21.24 -9.35
N LYS A 263 -16.01 21.25 -8.81
CA LYS A 263 -16.29 20.71 -7.48
C LYS A 263 -15.78 19.26 -7.35
N GLU A 264 -16.00 18.45 -8.38
CA GLU A 264 -15.53 17.07 -8.39
C GLU A 264 -13.99 16.99 -8.37
N THR A 265 -13.33 17.77 -9.22
CA THR A 265 -11.86 17.81 -9.26
C THR A 265 -11.28 18.25 -7.91
N ALA A 266 -11.87 19.26 -7.28
CA ALA A 266 -11.45 19.73 -5.95
C ALA A 266 -11.57 18.62 -4.89
N GLU A 267 -12.68 17.88 -4.85
CA GLU A 267 -12.86 16.75 -3.92
C GLU A 267 -11.86 15.60 -4.22
N LYS A 268 -11.65 15.27 -5.49
CA LYS A 268 -10.64 14.26 -5.87
C LYS A 268 -9.23 14.72 -5.50
N ARG A 269 -8.91 16.00 -5.61
CA ARG A 269 -7.63 16.57 -5.20
C ARG A 269 -7.42 16.43 -3.68
N LYS A 270 -8.44 16.71 -2.86
CA LYS A 270 -8.41 16.48 -1.40
C LYS A 270 -8.10 15.03 -1.06
N ILE A 271 -8.83 14.08 -1.64
CA ILE A 271 -8.62 12.65 -1.40
C ILE A 271 -7.23 12.20 -1.90
N SER A 272 -6.77 12.69 -3.05
CA SER A 272 -5.42 12.42 -3.54
C SER A 272 -4.36 12.94 -2.57
N TYR A 273 -4.54 14.15 -2.04
CA TYR A 273 -3.61 14.73 -1.05
C TYR A 273 -3.51 13.86 0.21
N LEU A 274 -4.67 13.46 0.77
CA LEU A 274 -4.70 12.58 1.93
C LEU A 274 -4.03 11.24 1.64
N THR A 275 -4.30 10.67 0.45
CA THR A 275 -3.72 9.40 0.04
C THR A 275 -2.20 9.48 -0.10
N LEU A 276 -1.67 10.53 -0.72
CA LEU A 276 -0.23 10.72 -0.90
C LEU A 276 0.49 11.02 0.42
N ASN A 277 -0.08 11.88 1.26
CA ASN A 277 0.62 12.36 2.46
C ASN A 277 0.46 11.45 3.68
N TRP A 278 -0.49 10.53 3.70
CA TRP A 278 -0.72 9.63 4.83
C TRP A 278 -0.62 8.17 4.45
N PHE A 279 -1.48 7.73 3.53
CA PHE A 279 -1.59 6.32 3.20
C PHE A 279 -0.34 5.81 2.48
N MET A 280 0.09 6.50 1.42
CA MET A 280 1.30 6.16 0.67
C MET A 280 2.55 6.11 1.54
N GLN A 281 2.73 7.10 2.42
CA GLN A 281 3.89 7.13 3.30
C GLN A 281 3.92 5.93 4.27
N THR A 282 2.77 5.53 4.78
CA THR A 282 2.68 4.32 5.61
C THR A 282 3.07 3.06 4.85
N LEU A 283 2.68 2.95 3.57
CA LEU A 283 3.07 1.82 2.73
C LEU A 283 4.56 1.84 2.40
N LEU A 284 5.12 3.01 2.10
CA LEU A 284 6.56 3.18 1.85
C LEU A 284 7.38 2.84 3.08
N ASP A 285 7.01 3.34 4.27
CA ASP A 285 7.65 2.99 5.54
C ASP A 285 7.59 1.47 5.80
N ARG A 286 6.44 0.85 5.55
CA ARG A 286 6.29 -0.61 5.62
C ARG A 286 7.29 -1.32 4.71
N SER A 287 7.32 -0.92 3.45
CA SER A 287 8.14 -1.58 2.44
C SER A 287 9.62 -1.44 2.76
N ASP A 288 10.06 -0.25 3.13
CA ASP A 288 11.45 0.00 3.50
C ASP A 288 11.86 -0.80 4.75
N ARG A 289 11.08 -0.73 5.84
CA ARG A 289 11.43 -1.41 7.09
C ARG A 289 11.42 -2.92 6.99
N MET A 290 10.42 -3.51 6.31
CA MET A 290 10.37 -4.96 6.13
C MET A 290 11.50 -5.48 5.24
N ALA A 291 11.85 -4.74 4.20
CA ALA A 291 12.94 -5.09 3.31
C ALA A 291 14.32 -4.85 3.96
N MET A 292 14.55 -3.67 4.53
CA MET A 292 15.83 -3.31 5.12
C MET A 292 16.16 -4.12 6.37
N TYR A 293 15.18 -4.66 7.09
CA TYR A 293 15.42 -5.64 8.15
C TYR A 293 16.23 -6.85 7.67
N ASN A 294 16.07 -7.19 6.39
CA ASN A 294 16.83 -8.25 5.71
C ASN A 294 18.03 -7.72 4.90
N GLY A 295 18.36 -6.43 4.97
CA GLY A 295 19.36 -5.81 4.13
C GLY A 295 19.01 -5.83 2.63
N PHE A 296 17.71 -5.74 2.30
CA PHE A 296 17.17 -5.77 0.95
C PHE A 296 16.56 -4.41 0.60
N GLU A 297 16.91 -3.84 -0.55
CA GLU A 297 16.44 -2.52 -0.97
C GLU A 297 15.22 -2.66 -1.91
N LEU A 298 14.13 -1.95 -1.60
CA LEU A 298 12.98 -1.81 -2.50
C LEU A 298 13.01 -0.43 -3.17
N ARG A 299 12.88 -0.44 -4.48
CA ARG A 299 12.75 0.76 -5.30
C ARG A 299 11.33 0.88 -5.84
N VAL A 300 10.82 2.12 -5.87
CA VAL A 300 9.42 2.43 -6.19
C VAL A 300 9.32 3.47 -7.32
N PRO A 301 9.52 3.06 -8.59
CA PRO A 301 9.58 4.00 -9.72
C PRO A 301 8.34 4.87 -9.88
N PHE A 302 7.15 4.39 -9.50
CA PHE A 302 5.94 5.20 -9.53
C PHE A 302 6.01 6.41 -8.58
N CYS A 303 6.84 6.36 -7.53
CA CYS A 303 7.01 7.46 -6.58
C CYS A 303 8.04 8.52 -7.03
N ASP A 304 8.48 8.50 -8.29
CA ASP A 304 9.31 9.58 -8.84
C ASP A 304 8.58 10.92 -8.72
N TYR A 305 9.23 11.91 -8.11
CA TYR A 305 8.61 13.18 -7.80
C TYR A 305 8.14 13.94 -9.05
N ARG A 306 8.78 13.74 -10.21
CA ARG A 306 8.39 14.34 -11.50
C ARG A 306 7.09 13.72 -12.00
N LEU A 307 6.99 12.38 -11.90
CA LEU A 307 5.77 11.66 -12.25
C LEU A 307 4.63 12.05 -11.29
N ALA A 308 4.89 12.06 -9.99
CA ALA A 308 3.91 12.44 -8.98
C ALA A 308 3.40 13.88 -9.19
N GLN A 309 4.30 14.85 -9.43
CA GLN A 309 3.95 16.23 -9.72
C GLN A 309 3.13 16.38 -11.00
N TYR A 310 3.50 15.65 -12.05
CA TYR A 310 2.77 15.71 -13.31
C TYR A 310 1.37 15.10 -13.19
N VAL A 311 1.26 13.90 -12.63
CA VAL A 311 -0.01 13.19 -12.47
C VAL A 311 -0.94 13.91 -11.47
N TRP A 312 -0.38 14.61 -10.48
CA TRP A 312 -1.17 15.45 -9.55
C TRP A 312 -2.05 16.44 -10.29
N ASN A 313 -1.52 17.06 -11.34
CA ASN A 313 -2.19 18.11 -12.12
C ASN A 313 -3.06 17.59 -13.27
N ILE A 314 -3.01 16.30 -13.61
CA ILE A 314 -3.89 15.72 -14.63
C ILE A 314 -5.34 15.76 -14.13
N PRO A 315 -6.31 16.26 -14.93
CA PRO A 315 -7.72 16.24 -14.62
C PRO A 315 -8.24 14.83 -14.28
N TRP A 316 -9.17 14.76 -13.33
CA TRP A 316 -9.67 13.47 -12.84
C TRP A 316 -10.29 12.61 -13.95
N GLU A 317 -11.05 13.23 -14.85
CA GLU A 317 -11.68 12.56 -16.00
C GLU A 317 -10.65 11.88 -16.94
N MET A 318 -9.44 12.42 -17.04
CA MET A 318 -8.35 11.76 -17.77
C MET A 318 -7.74 10.62 -16.94
N LYS A 319 -7.51 10.82 -15.64
CA LYS A 319 -6.97 9.77 -14.74
C LYS A 319 -7.91 8.58 -14.64
N ALA A 320 -9.18 8.83 -14.46
CA ALA A 320 -10.25 7.84 -14.36
C ALA A 320 -10.96 7.60 -15.69
N LEU A 321 -10.22 7.50 -16.78
CA LEU A 321 -10.76 7.30 -18.12
C LEU A 321 -11.81 6.19 -18.13
N ASN A 322 -12.98 6.46 -18.70
CA ASN A 322 -14.16 5.58 -18.73
C ASN A 322 -14.67 5.20 -17.31
N GLY A 323 -14.47 6.05 -16.32
CA GLY A 323 -14.91 5.81 -14.94
C GLY A 323 -14.16 4.67 -14.24
N ARG A 324 -12.98 4.30 -14.75
CA ARG A 324 -12.22 3.15 -14.26
C ARG A 324 -10.99 3.58 -13.45
N GLU A 325 -10.69 2.79 -12.42
CA GLU A 325 -9.48 2.98 -11.63
C GLU A 325 -8.21 2.89 -12.50
N LYS A 326 -7.31 3.83 -12.35
CA LYS A 326 -6.07 3.97 -13.15
C LYS A 326 -6.32 3.98 -14.66
N GLY A 327 -7.44 4.55 -15.10
CA GLY A 327 -7.89 4.51 -16.50
C GLY A 327 -6.84 5.00 -17.49
N LEU A 328 -6.17 6.10 -17.19
CA LEU A 328 -5.06 6.64 -17.99
C LEU A 328 -3.89 5.66 -18.08
N LEU A 329 -3.45 5.10 -16.94
CA LEU A 329 -2.34 4.16 -16.89
C LEU A 329 -2.66 2.88 -17.69
N ARG A 330 -3.90 2.39 -17.59
CA ARG A 330 -4.40 1.28 -18.40
C ARG A 330 -4.38 1.60 -19.89
N TYR A 331 -4.83 2.79 -20.26
CA TYR A 331 -4.82 3.21 -21.66
C TYR A 331 -3.40 3.26 -22.23
N VAL A 332 -2.47 3.86 -21.55
CA VAL A 332 -1.06 3.93 -21.94
C VAL A 332 -0.47 2.52 -22.07
N SER A 333 -0.79 1.63 -21.14
CA SER A 333 -0.22 0.28 -21.10
C SER A 333 -0.75 -0.68 -22.19
N ARG A 334 -1.87 -0.38 -22.84
CA ARG A 334 -2.43 -1.21 -23.92
C ARG A 334 -1.49 -1.41 -25.11
N LYS A 335 -0.54 -0.51 -25.28
CA LYS A 335 0.45 -0.59 -26.36
C LYS A 335 1.41 -1.78 -26.20
N PHE A 336 1.65 -2.23 -24.96
CA PHE A 336 2.73 -3.16 -24.65
C PHE A 336 2.36 -4.31 -23.71
N LEU A 337 1.27 -4.19 -22.94
CA LEU A 337 0.78 -5.27 -22.07
C LEU A 337 -0.38 -6.06 -22.72
N PRO A 338 -0.54 -7.36 -22.37
CA PRO A 338 -1.73 -8.13 -22.73
C PRO A 338 -3.01 -7.49 -22.21
N SER A 339 -4.10 -7.63 -22.98
CA SER A 339 -5.42 -7.14 -22.57
C SER A 339 -5.87 -7.71 -21.23
N GLU A 340 -5.57 -8.97 -20.96
CA GLU A 340 -5.89 -9.65 -19.70
C GLU A 340 -5.26 -8.96 -18.48
N ILE A 341 -4.04 -8.43 -18.62
CA ILE A 341 -3.37 -7.65 -17.58
C ILE A 341 -3.97 -6.24 -17.47
N VAL A 342 -4.13 -5.58 -18.62
CA VAL A 342 -4.67 -4.21 -18.66
C VAL A 342 -6.10 -4.15 -18.13
N ASP A 343 -6.92 -5.15 -18.44
CA ASP A 343 -8.33 -5.19 -18.04
C ASP A 343 -8.59 -5.94 -16.73
N ARG A 344 -7.53 -6.48 -16.10
CA ARG A 344 -7.62 -7.12 -14.79
C ARG A 344 -8.17 -6.15 -13.75
N LYS A 345 -9.14 -6.59 -12.94
CA LYS A 345 -9.58 -5.85 -11.75
C LYS A 345 -8.44 -5.73 -10.75
N LYS A 346 -8.40 -4.61 -10.02
CA LYS A 346 -7.42 -4.46 -8.93
C LYS A 346 -7.58 -5.61 -7.93
N SER A 347 -6.46 -6.25 -7.64
CA SER A 347 -6.33 -7.26 -6.58
C SER A 347 -5.64 -6.65 -5.37
N PRO A 348 -6.02 -7.03 -4.14
CA PRO A 348 -5.28 -6.61 -2.95
C PRO A 348 -3.89 -7.27 -2.91
N TYR A 349 -3.08 -6.88 -1.93
CA TYR A 349 -1.85 -7.60 -1.61
C TYR A 349 -2.17 -9.08 -1.34
N PRO A 350 -1.38 -10.04 -1.84
CA PRO A 350 -1.63 -11.47 -1.63
C PRO A 350 -1.75 -11.81 -0.15
N LYS A 351 -2.73 -12.62 0.19
CA LYS A 351 -2.97 -13.10 1.55
C LYS A 351 -3.12 -14.60 1.57
N THR A 352 -2.83 -15.23 2.70
CA THR A 352 -3.15 -16.63 2.90
C THR A 352 -4.67 -16.84 3.07
N HIS A 353 -5.21 -17.82 2.37
CA HIS A 353 -6.56 -18.32 2.56
C HIS A 353 -6.58 -19.56 3.45
N ASN A 354 -5.42 -20.02 3.92
CA ASN A 354 -5.31 -21.19 4.77
C ASN A 354 -5.86 -20.89 6.18
N PRO A 355 -6.87 -21.65 6.67
CA PRO A 355 -7.50 -21.41 7.97
C PRO A 355 -6.55 -21.61 9.16
N THR A 356 -5.42 -22.29 8.97
CA THR A 356 -4.43 -22.49 10.04
C THR A 356 -3.82 -21.18 10.52
N TYR A 357 -3.76 -20.13 9.68
CA TYR A 357 -3.30 -18.81 10.09
C TYR A 357 -4.21 -18.21 11.17
N LEU A 358 -5.53 -18.24 10.95
CA LEU A 358 -6.51 -17.78 11.94
C LEU A 358 -6.39 -18.55 13.24
N ALA A 359 -6.27 -19.89 13.17
CA ALA A 359 -6.12 -20.75 14.34
C ALA A 359 -4.85 -20.41 15.13
N LYS A 360 -3.72 -20.20 14.46
CA LYS A 360 -2.44 -19.79 15.09
C LYS A 360 -2.55 -18.42 15.76
N GLY A 361 -3.07 -17.42 15.05
CA GLY A 361 -3.30 -16.07 15.59
C GLY A 361 -4.22 -16.08 16.82
N LYS A 362 -5.30 -16.85 16.75
CA LYS A 362 -6.23 -17.05 17.88
C LYS A 362 -5.52 -17.66 19.09
N SER A 363 -4.70 -18.70 18.88
CA SER A 363 -3.91 -19.32 19.94
C SER A 363 -2.91 -18.33 20.56
N MET A 364 -2.19 -17.58 19.74
CA MET A 364 -1.22 -16.56 20.23
C MET A 364 -1.91 -15.50 21.09
N LEU A 365 -3.03 -14.95 20.61
CA LEU A 365 -3.78 -13.93 21.35
C LEU A 365 -4.37 -14.48 22.64
N SER A 366 -4.95 -15.70 22.63
CA SER A 366 -5.47 -16.36 23.83
C SER A 366 -4.38 -16.58 24.87
N ASN A 367 -3.19 -17.01 24.46
CA ASN A 367 -2.04 -17.21 25.36
C ASN A 367 -1.57 -15.88 25.98
N ILE A 368 -1.62 -14.77 25.24
CA ILE A 368 -1.27 -13.45 25.78
C ILE A 368 -2.35 -13.00 26.77
N MET A 369 -3.61 -13.09 26.43
CA MET A 369 -4.74 -12.66 27.26
C MET A 369 -4.91 -13.47 28.55
N SER A 370 -4.46 -14.73 28.58
CA SER A 370 -4.50 -15.59 29.78
C SER A 370 -3.49 -15.18 30.84
N LYS A 371 -2.43 -14.45 30.47
CA LYS A 371 -1.40 -13.98 31.41
C LYS A 371 -1.93 -12.78 32.20
N GLN A 372 -2.21 -12.95 33.50
CA GLN A 372 -2.81 -11.89 34.35
C GLN A 372 -2.02 -10.56 34.31
N ASN A 373 -0.70 -10.65 34.28
CA ASN A 373 0.19 -9.47 34.29
C ASN A 373 0.62 -9.01 32.88
N ALA A 374 -0.02 -9.48 31.79
CA ALA A 374 0.31 -8.99 30.48
C ALA A 374 -0.10 -7.51 30.35
N PRO A 375 0.84 -6.60 29.96
CA PRO A 375 0.56 -5.16 29.87
C PRO A 375 -0.64 -4.83 29.00
N ILE A 376 -0.89 -5.62 27.97
CA ILE A 376 -2.01 -5.44 27.04
C ILE A 376 -3.38 -5.54 27.71
N ASN A 377 -3.50 -6.25 28.84
CA ASN A 377 -4.76 -6.39 29.59
C ASN A 377 -5.24 -5.04 30.18
N SER A 378 -4.33 -4.10 30.43
CA SER A 378 -4.67 -2.74 30.87
C SER A 378 -5.07 -1.82 29.72
N LEU A 379 -4.74 -2.17 28.50
CA LEU A 379 -4.98 -1.36 27.31
C LEU A 379 -6.26 -1.77 26.57
N LEU A 380 -6.57 -3.07 26.53
CA LEU A 380 -7.66 -3.61 25.75
C LEU A 380 -8.93 -3.85 26.58
N ASN A 381 -10.07 -3.82 25.90
CA ASN A 381 -11.36 -4.30 26.41
C ASN A 381 -11.38 -5.83 26.37
N LYS A 382 -11.09 -6.44 27.52
CA LYS A 382 -10.97 -7.90 27.64
C LYS A 382 -12.23 -8.66 27.20
N GLU A 383 -13.41 -8.18 27.60
CA GLU A 383 -14.68 -8.80 27.24
C GLU A 383 -14.88 -8.83 25.73
N TYR A 384 -14.64 -7.70 25.07
CA TYR A 384 -14.76 -7.59 23.62
C TYR A 384 -13.73 -8.45 22.87
N ILE A 385 -12.48 -8.50 23.36
CA ILE A 385 -11.45 -9.39 22.77
C ILE A 385 -11.82 -10.86 22.93
N MET A 386 -12.35 -11.28 24.07
CA MET A 386 -12.80 -12.65 24.26
C MET A 386 -13.94 -13.01 23.31
N ASN A 387 -14.90 -12.12 23.10
CA ASN A 387 -15.96 -12.32 22.11
C ASN A 387 -15.41 -12.45 20.67
N ILE A 388 -14.40 -11.66 20.30
CA ILE A 388 -13.71 -11.81 19.00
C ILE A 388 -13.07 -13.20 18.86
N LEU A 389 -12.41 -13.68 19.92
CA LEU A 389 -11.78 -15.01 19.95
C LEU A 389 -12.81 -16.14 19.84
N GLU A 390 -13.93 -16.05 20.54
CA GLU A 390 -15.01 -17.06 20.52
C GLU A 390 -15.72 -17.13 19.17
N THR A 391 -15.83 -16.01 18.48
CA THR A 391 -16.54 -15.89 17.19
C THR A 391 -15.62 -16.00 15.97
N ASP A 392 -14.36 -16.41 16.14
CA ASP A 392 -13.36 -16.45 15.05
C ASP A 392 -13.25 -15.13 14.29
N GLY A 393 -13.33 -14.02 15.01
CA GLY A 393 -13.26 -12.66 14.47
C GLY A 393 -14.57 -12.13 13.91
N LYS A 394 -15.65 -12.92 13.86
CA LYS A 394 -16.95 -12.48 13.30
C LYS A 394 -17.61 -11.37 14.12
N ALA A 395 -17.33 -11.29 15.42
CA ALA A 395 -17.80 -10.20 16.27
C ALA A 395 -17.23 -8.84 15.86
N PHE A 396 -16.07 -8.81 15.23
CA PHE A 396 -15.50 -7.60 14.66
C PHE A 396 -16.03 -7.40 13.24
N THR A 397 -17.20 -6.78 13.13
CA THR A 397 -17.99 -6.72 11.91
C THR A 397 -17.42 -5.79 10.84
N ARG A 398 -16.48 -4.93 11.22
CA ARG A 398 -15.81 -4.01 10.31
C ARG A 398 -14.30 -4.14 10.43
N PRO A 399 -13.68 -5.10 9.73
CA PRO A 399 -12.24 -5.21 9.67
C PRO A 399 -11.67 -3.97 8.95
N TRP A 400 -10.60 -3.46 9.41
CA TRP A 400 -9.88 -2.23 9.04
C TRP A 400 -10.01 -1.79 7.55
N PHE A 401 -9.12 -1.02 6.96
CA PHE A 401 -9.32 -0.36 5.66
C PHE A 401 -9.79 -1.29 4.52
N GLY A 402 -9.51 -2.57 4.59
CA GLY A 402 -10.06 -3.57 3.66
C GLY A 402 -11.59 -3.60 3.57
N GLN A 403 -12.31 -2.97 4.51
CA GLN A 403 -13.77 -2.88 4.47
C GLN A 403 -14.32 -2.16 3.24
N LEU A 404 -13.67 -1.09 2.83
CA LEU A 404 -14.06 -0.39 1.61
C LEU A 404 -13.83 -1.25 0.37
N MET A 405 -12.98 -2.25 0.50
CA MET A 405 -12.65 -3.20 -0.55
C MET A 405 -13.47 -4.49 -0.49
N THR A 406 -14.00 -4.86 0.68
CA THR A 406 -14.64 -6.18 0.92
C THR A 406 -16.12 -6.09 1.32
N ARG A 407 -16.75 -4.91 1.29
CA ARG A 407 -18.12 -4.72 1.77
C ARG A 407 -19.15 -5.62 1.07
N SER A 408 -18.91 -6.01 -0.18
CA SER A 408 -19.75 -6.93 -0.93
C SER A 408 -19.63 -8.39 -0.47
N THR A 409 -18.52 -8.77 0.17
CA THR A 409 -18.22 -10.17 0.48
C THR A 409 -18.55 -10.57 1.92
N THR A 410 -18.57 -9.61 2.86
CA THR A 410 -18.74 -9.92 4.29
C THR A 410 -20.21 -10.06 4.70
N TYR A 411 -21.17 -9.56 3.92
CA TYR A 411 -22.58 -9.49 4.32
C TYR A 411 -23.57 -10.24 3.44
N GLY A 412 -23.16 -10.85 2.32
CA GLY A 412 -24.08 -11.61 1.47
C GLY A 412 -25.34 -10.84 1.02
N LEU A 413 -25.36 -9.52 1.16
CA LEU A 413 -26.46 -8.67 0.72
C LEU A 413 -26.20 -8.20 -0.71
N PRO A 414 -27.17 -8.37 -1.63
CA PRO A 414 -27.04 -7.83 -2.97
C PRO A 414 -26.94 -6.30 -2.90
N LEU A 415 -26.09 -5.73 -3.72
CA LEU A 415 -26.08 -4.29 -3.97
C LEU A 415 -27.47 -3.91 -4.48
N PRO A 416 -28.08 -2.80 -4.02
CA PRO A 416 -29.24 -2.26 -4.71
C PRO A 416 -28.85 -1.94 -6.15
N SER A 417 -29.69 -2.40 -7.06
CA SER A 417 -29.60 -2.25 -8.51
C SER A 417 -29.45 -0.80 -8.94
#